data_7295e90147e8dbfce8e5992f7402510d
#
_entry.id   7295e90147e8dbfce8e5992f7402510d
#
_cell.length_a   1.000
_cell.length_b   1.000
_cell.length_c   1.000
_cell.angle_alpha   90.00
_cell.angle_beta   90.00
_cell.angle_gamma   90.00
#
_symmetry.space_group_name_H-M   'P 1'
#
loop_
_entity.id
_entity.type
_entity.pdbx_description
1 polymer ?
#
loop_
_entity_poly.entity_id
_entity_poly.type
_entity_poly.pdbx_seq_one_letter_code
_entity_poly.pdbx_strand_id
1 'polypeptide(L)'
;MKICKSFVVAILLATFALGLSCSYAQSSRFGVPNLMKYDNKRFHFGFLLGYNQFDFTIRSKADLSEYDSLMVVNTASMSGFNLGIVTNLRLGKFFDLRLIPGLSFGDRVVNYTILYPDQSRLVTKKNIESVYLDVPLLLKFKSSRMHNVRAYVIGGAQYSLDLISAAKKKNANPREIVLKLYPNDVQAQVGVGIDIYCTYFKFTTEFKMSFGLMNLLVAEDNVYASSVHSLKSKMMQISFIFE
;
A
#
# COMPACT_ATOMS: atom_id res chain seq x y z
N MET A 1 26.69 5.08 8.48
CA MET A 1 25.23 4.97 8.26
C MET A 1 24.62 3.59 8.59
N LYS A 2 25.39 2.51 8.68
CA LYS A 2 24.89 1.17 9.10
C LYS A 2 24.63 1.05 10.63
N ILE A 3 25.37 1.73 11.46
CA ILE A 3 25.30 1.67 12.94
C ILE A 3 23.98 2.27 13.47
N CYS A 4 23.45 3.34 12.84
CA CYS A 4 22.21 3.98 13.27
C CYS A 4 20.96 3.10 13.03
N LYS A 5 20.93 2.30 11.95
CA LYS A 5 19.83 1.36 11.67
C LYS A 5 19.76 0.21 12.68
N SER A 6 20.94 -0.31 13.09
CA SER A 6 21.03 -1.39 14.09
C SER A 6 20.56 -0.93 15.47
N PHE A 7 20.82 0.34 15.81
CA PHE A 7 20.41 0.91 17.09
C PHE A 7 18.89 1.14 17.16
N VAL A 8 18.27 1.58 16.06
CA VAL A 8 16.81 1.77 15.97
C VAL A 8 16.08 0.41 16.05
N VAL A 9 16.60 -0.62 15.40
CA VAL A 9 16.03 -1.99 15.49
C VAL A 9 16.16 -2.55 16.89
N ALA A 10 17.29 -2.31 17.57
CA ALA A 10 17.49 -2.75 18.95
C ALA A 10 16.54 -2.04 19.93
N ILE A 11 16.28 -0.75 19.75
CA ILE A 11 15.30 0.00 20.56
C ILE A 11 13.87 -0.52 20.30
N LEU A 12 13.51 -0.80 19.05
CA LEU A 12 12.18 -1.36 18.69
C LEU A 12 11.99 -2.76 19.29
N LEU A 13 13.01 -3.61 19.27
CA LEU A 13 12.99 -4.92 19.92
C LEU A 13 12.93 -4.82 21.44
N ALA A 14 13.63 -3.87 22.04
CA ALA A 14 13.59 -3.64 23.49
C ALA A 14 12.23 -3.11 23.96
N THR A 15 11.59 -2.19 23.21
CA THR A 15 10.24 -1.71 23.52
C THR A 15 9.17 -2.79 23.33
N PHE A 16 9.34 -3.66 22.34
CA PHE A 16 8.48 -4.83 22.15
C PHE A 16 8.63 -5.85 23.27
N ALA A 17 9.85 -6.13 23.72
CA ALA A 17 10.12 -7.04 24.82
C ALA A 17 9.61 -6.51 26.19
N LEU A 18 9.72 -5.20 26.43
CA LEU A 18 9.16 -4.56 27.64
C LEU A 18 7.62 -4.58 27.64
N GLY A 19 6.97 -4.50 26.49
CA GLY A 19 5.51 -4.64 26.36
C GLY A 19 5.00 -6.04 26.74
N LEU A 20 5.79 -7.09 26.53
CA LEU A 20 5.43 -8.46 26.89
C LEU A 20 5.47 -8.73 28.39
N SER A 21 6.30 -8.00 29.13
CA SER A 21 6.45 -8.19 30.59
C SER A 21 5.26 -7.64 31.41
N CYS A 22 4.47 -6.71 30.85
CA CYS A 22 3.27 -6.16 31.50
C CYS A 22 2.06 -7.10 31.49
N SER A 23 2.10 -8.20 30.75
CA SER A 23 0.94 -9.09 30.56
C SER A 23 0.63 -9.97 31.79
N TYR A 24 1.52 -10.10 32.73
CA TYR A 24 1.33 -10.93 33.94
C TYR A 24 0.68 -10.21 35.14
N ALA A 25 0.51 -8.90 35.09
CA ALA A 25 -0.01 -8.10 36.19
C ALA A 25 -1.53 -7.93 36.19
N GLN A 26 -2.27 -8.46 35.21
CA GLN A 26 -3.73 -8.34 35.14
C GLN A 26 -4.41 -9.61 35.62
N SER A 27 -4.39 -9.79 36.92
CA SER A 27 -5.25 -10.73 37.63
C SER A 27 -6.74 -10.38 37.40
N SER A 28 -7.44 -11.24 36.65
CA SER A 28 -8.86 -11.64 36.74
C SER A 28 -9.94 -10.61 37.16
N ARG A 29 -9.94 -9.40 36.57
CA ARG A 29 -11.17 -8.61 36.47
C ARG A 29 -11.53 -8.43 35.00
N PHE A 30 -11.77 -9.51 34.30
CA PHE A 30 -12.37 -9.44 32.98
C PHE A 30 -13.83 -9.02 33.14
N GLY A 31 -14.09 -7.72 33.03
CA GLY A 31 -15.45 -7.20 32.93
C GLY A 31 -16.15 -7.78 31.68
N VAL A 32 -17.45 -7.52 31.58
CA VAL A 32 -18.24 -7.95 30.41
C VAL A 32 -17.58 -7.46 29.12
N PRO A 33 -17.37 -8.32 28.10
CA PRO A 33 -16.77 -7.90 26.83
C PRO A 33 -17.57 -6.78 26.15
N ASN A 34 -16.89 -5.76 25.65
CA ASN A 34 -17.53 -4.66 24.92
C ASN A 34 -18.19 -5.16 23.64
N LEU A 35 -19.25 -4.50 23.18
CA LEU A 35 -19.90 -4.77 21.92
C LEU A 35 -20.28 -6.25 21.68
N MET A 36 -20.87 -6.92 22.67
CA MET A 36 -21.21 -8.36 22.58
C MET A 36 -22.12 -8.71 21.40
N LYS A 37 -23.04 -7.81 21.03
CA LYS A 37 -23.97 -8.02 19.91
C LYS A 37 -23.37 -7.66 18.55
N TYR A 38 -22.18 -7.06 18.52
CA TYR A 38 -21.54 -6.64 17.29
C TYR A 38 -21.27 -7.81 16.35
N ASP A 39 -20.68 -8.87 16.88
CA ASP A 39 -20.33 -10.06 16.11
C ASP A 39 -21.55 -10.83 15.56
N ASN A 40 -22.77 -10.53 16.01
CA ASN A 40 -24.00 -11.17 15.53
C ASN A 40 -24.57 -10.51 14.27
N LYS A 41 -24.21 -9.28 13.99
CA LYS A 41 -24.67 -8.56 12.80
C LYS A 41 -23.97 -9.13 11.56
N ARG A 42 -24.70 -9.21 10.44
CA ARG A 42 -24.17 -9.68 9.16
C ARG A 42 -23.34 -8.60 8.44
N PHE A 43 -23.80 -7.36 8.53
CA PHE A 43 -23.16 -6.22 7.88
C PHE A 43 -22.60 -5.27 8.91
N HIS A 44 -21.40 -4.80 8.66
CA HIS A 44 -20.75 -3.74 9.43
C HIS A 44 -20.25 -2.69 8.44
N PHE A 45 -20.40 -1.43 8.82
CA PHE A 45 -19.94 -0.30 8.05
C PHE A 45 -18.99 0.52 8.89
N GLY A 46 -18.05 1.16 8.23
CA GLY A 46 -17.07 1.99 8.87
C GLY A 46 -16.35 2.87 7.87
N PHE A 47 -15.37 3.61 8.36
CA PHE A 47 -14.49 4.38 7.53
C PHE A 47 -13.03 4.05 7.82
N LEU A 48 -12.20 4.22 6.80
CA LEU A 48 -10.80 3.94 6.82
C LEU A 48 -10.03 5.24 6.61
N LEU A 49 -9.06 5.49 7.48
CA LEU A 49 -8.01 6.48 7.32
C LEU A 49 -6.69 5.74 7.26
N GLY A 50 -5.84 6.05 6.30
CA GLY A 50 -4.58 5.34 6.20
C GLY A 50 -3.44 6.21 5.69
N TYR A 51 -2.25 5.78 6.06
CA TYR A 51 -1.00 6.23 5.50
C TYR A 51 -0.54 5.18 4.49
N ASN A 52 -0.16 5.61 3.30
CA ASN A 52 0.36 4.74 2.28
C ASN A 52 1.74 5.20 1.79
N GLN A 53 2.47 4.27 1.23
CA GLN A 53 3.75 4.51 0.59
C GLN A 53 3.73 3.78 -0.75
N PHE A 54 3.73 4.58 -1.82
CA PHE A 54 3.75 4.07 -3.19
C PHE A 54 5.18 3.88 -3.67
N ASP A 55 5.39 2.78 -4.39
CA ASP A 55 6.64 2.45 -5.05
C ASP A 55 6.36 1.73 -6.37
N PHE A 56 7.39 1.58 -7.19
CA PHE A 56 7.36 0.76 -8.39
C PHE A 56 8.38 -0.38 -8.28
N THR A 57 8.01 -1.54 -8.75
CA THR A 57 8.97 -2.60 -9.04
C THR A 57 9.33 -2.50 -10.52
N ILE A 58 10.57 -2.07 -10.79
CA ILE A 58 11.11 -1.96 -12.14
C ILE A 58 11.91 -3.23 -12.46
N ARG A 59 11.71 -3.75 -13.67
CA ARG A 59 12.64 -4.69 -14.30
C ARG A 59 13.21 -4.00 -15.53
N SER A 60 14.49 -3.63 -15.47
CA SER A 60 15.23 -3.13 -16.64
C SER A 60 15.54 -4.27 -17.62
N LYS A 61 15.70 -3.95 -18.90
CA LYS A 61 16.27 -4.89 -19.87
C LYS A 61 17.72 -5.17 -19.53
N ALA A 62 18.18 -6.40 -19.75
CA ALA A 62 19.53 -6.84 -19.40
C ALA A 62 20.62 -6.19 -20.29
N ASP A 63 20.26 -5.69 -21.46
CA ASP A 63 21.18 -5.13 -22.44
C ASP A 63 20.92 -3.62 -22.60
N LEU A 64 21.56 -2.85 -21.71
CA LEU A 64 21.57 -1.38 -21.77
C LEU A 64 22.73 -0.84 -22.62
N SER A 65 23.57 -1.73 -23.16
CA SER A 65 24.76 -1.36 -23.97
C SER A 65 24.40 -0.73 -25.32
N GLU A 66 23.15 -0.92 -25.78
CA GLU A 66 22.63 -0.32 -27.02
C GLU A 66 22.24 1.16 -26.83
N TYR A 67 22.17 1.66 -25.61
CA TYR A 67 21.82 3.05 -25.28
C TYR A 67 23.03 3.73 -24.63
N ASP A 68 23.80 4.43 -25.43
CA ASP A 68 25.09 5.03 -25.10
C ASP A 68 25.08 6.03 -23.91
N SER A 69 23.91 6.36 -23.33
CA SER A 69 23.78 7.44 -22.37
C SER A 69 22.92 7.14 -21.14
N LEU A 70 22.17 6.04 -21.08
CA LEU A 70 21.26 5.76 -19.95
C LEU A 70 21.86 4.73 -18.98
N MET A 71 22.23 5.14 -17.76
CA MET A 71 22.91 4.25 -16.82
C MET A 71 22.00 3.57 -15.79
N VAL A 72 21.06 4.30 -15.20
CA VAL A 72 20.25 3.75 -14.09
C VAL A 72 18.88 4.43 -14.03
N VAL A 73 17.83 3.62 -13.89
CA VAL A 73 16.49 4.08 -13.56
C VAL A 73 16.13 3.61 -12.14
N ASN A 74 16.02 4.53 -11.23
CA ASN A 74 15.63 4.24 -9.83
C ASN A 74 14.29 4.90 -9.50
N THR A 75 13.47 4.20 -8.73
CA THR A 75 12.27 4.77 -8.13
C THR A 75 12.53 5.22 -6.71
N ALA A 76 11.88 6.30 -6.30
CA ALA A 76 11.82 6.70 -4.92
C ALA A 76 10.36 6.60 -4.45
N SER A 77 10.17 5.88 -3.35
CA SER A 77 8.87 5.77 -2.73
C SER A 77 8.48 7.09 -2.07
N MET A 78 7.25 7.51 -2.30
CA MET A 78 6.67 8.72 -1.71
C MET A 78 5.50 8.34 -0.80
N SER A 79 5.36 9.16 0.24
CA SER A 79 4.28 9.02 1.21
C SER A 79 2.99 9.63 0.69
N GLY A 80 1.88 9.02 1.06
CA GLY A 80 0.57 9.49 0.75
C GLY A 80 -0.44 9.10 1.82
N PHE A 81 -1.70 9.36 1.56
CA PHE A 81 -2.79 9.00 2.45
C PHE A 81 -3.95 8.40 1.67
N ASN A 82 -4.78 7.65 2.36
CA ASN A 82 -5.96 7.04 1.78
C ASN A 82 -7.16 7.15 2.70
N LEU A 83 -8.32 7.31 2.07
CA LEU A 83 -9.62 7.42 2.69
C LEU A 83 -10.54 6.39 2.06
N GLY A 84 -11.32 5.68 2.86
CA GLY A 84 -12.23 4.68 2.31
C GLY A 84 -13.43 4.41 3.20
N ILE A 85 -14.45 3.84 2.58
CA ILE A 85 -15.65 3.35 3.26
C ILE A 85 -15.53 1.84 3.39
N VAL A 86 -15.59 1.34 4.60
CA VAL A 86 -15.49 -0.09 4.88
C VAL A 86 -16.87 -0.70 4.90
N THR A 87 -17.06 -1.73 4.10
CA THR A 87 -18.22 -2.61 4.15
C THR A 87 -17.74 -4.02 4.44
N ASN A 88 -18.17 -4.59 5.55
CA ASN A 88 -17.75 -5.90 6.00
C ASN A 88 -18.98 -6.83 6.09
N LEU A 89 -18.97 -7.91 5.31
CA LEU A 89 -20.00 -8.93 5.30
C LEU A 89 -19.49 -10.16 6.04
N ARG A 90 -20.16 -10.54 7.13
CA ARG A 90 -19.85 -11.74 7.86
C ARG A 90 -20.34 -12.98 7.11
N LEU A 91 -19.41 -13.84 6.68
CA LEU A 91 -19.70 -15.12 6.03
C LEU A 91 -19.83 -16.25 7.04
N GLY A 92 -19.11 -16.18 8.16
CA GLY A 92 -19.10 -17.21 9.17
C GLY A 92 -18.45 -16.79 10.47
N LYS A 93 -18.11 -17.75 11.31
CA LYS A 93 -17.47 -17.50 12.62
C LYS A 93 -16.08 -16.88 12.45
N PHE A 94 -15.32 -17.33 11.46
CA PHE A 94 -13.93 -16.96 11.25
C PHE A 94 -13.68 -16.17 9.96
N PHE A 95 -14.66 -16.11 9.05
CA PHE A 95 -14.50 -15.49 7.73
C PHE A 95 -15.44 -14.31 7.54
N ASP A 96 -14.89 -13.20 7.07
CA ASP A 96 -15.63 -12.04 6.57
C ASP A 96 -15.16 -11.68 5.17
N LEU A 97 -16.09 -11.23 4.34
CA LEU A 97 -15.79 -10.59 3.05
C LEU A 97 -15.82 -9.08 3.27
N ARG A 98 -14.75 -8.40 2.87
CA ARG A 98 -14.57 -6.96 3.08
C ARG A 98 -14.40 -6.26 1.75
N LEU A 99 -15.19 -5.21 1.53
CA LEU A 99 -15.09 -4.29 0.41
C LEU A 99 -14.78 -2.89 0.96
N ILE A 100 -13.78 -2.21 0.39
CA ILE A 100 -13.35 -0.89 0.88
C ILE A 100 -13.17 0.08 -0.30
N PRO A 101 -14.24 0.52 -0.97
CA PRO A 101 -14.09 1.57 -1.96
C PRO A 101 -13.48 2.82 -1.31
N GLY A 102 -12.50 3.42 -1.98
CA GLY A 102 -11.79 4.56 -1.41
C GLY A 102 -10.91 5.31 -2.41
N LEU A 103 -10.34 6.38 -1.94
CA LEU A 103 -9.38 7.20 -2.68
C LEU A 103 -8.02 7.09 -2.01
N SER A 104 -7.00 6.88 -2.82
CA SER A 104 -5.60 6.89 -2.39
C SER A 104 -4.86 8.02 -3.11
N PHE A 105 -4.25 8.88 -2.33
CA PHE A 105 -3.47 10.03 -2.79
C PHE A 105 -2.00 9.73 -2.55
N GLY A 106 -1.17 10.01 -3.53
CA GLY A 106 0.27 9.87 -3.37
C GLY A 106 1.01 10.13 -4.67
N ASP A 107 2.27 10.49 -4.50
CA ASP A 107 3.17 10.76 -5.61
C ASP A 107 4.16 9.62 -5.78
N ARG A 108 4.73 9.54 -6.97
CA ARG A 108 5.82 8.62 -7.29
C ARG A 108 6.92 9.38 -7.98
N VAL A 109 8.16 9.08 -7.63
CA VAL A 109 9.31 9.73 -8.25
C VAL A 109 10.12 8.71 -9.01
N VAL A 110 10.36 9.00 -10.28
CA VAL A 110 11.29 8.24 -11.11
C VAL A 110 12.53 9.09 -11.34
N ASN A 111 13.68 8.60 -10.92
CA ASN A 111 14.97 9.25 -11.12
C ASN A 111 15.67 8.60 -12.31
N TYR A 112 15.96 9.38 -13.32
CA TYR A 112 16.78 8.99 -14.49
C TYR A 112 18.17 9.55 -14.30
N THR A 113 19.19 8.70 -14.34
CA THR A 113 20.58 9.12 -14.38
C THR A 113 21.12 8.91 -15.78
N ILE A 114 21.44 10.02 -16.45
CA ILE A 114 22.00 10.04 -17.80
C ILE A 114 23.48 10.39 -17.67
N LEU A 115 24.36 9.59 -18.27
CA LEU A 115 25.79 9.89 -18.40
C LEU A 115 26.05 10.44 -19.79
N TYR A 116 26.67 11.62 -19.86
CA TYR A 116 27.13 12.19 -21.10
C TYR A 116 28.58 11.74 -21.44
N PRO A 117 29.00 11.83 -22.71
CA PRO A 117 30.36 11.47 -23.13
C PRO A 117 31.49 12.21 -22.42
N ASP A 118 31.18 13.39 -21.86
CA ASP A 118 32.11 14.23 -21.06
C ASP A 118 32.19 13.79 -19.58
N GLN A 119 31.63 12.62 -19.21
CA GLN A 119 31.52 12.09 -17.86
C GLN A 119 30.63 12.93 -16.90
N SER A 120 29.94 13.94 -17.40
CA SER A 120 28.94 14.66 -16.60
C SER A 120 27.70 13.78 -16.36
N ARG A 121 27.14 13.86 -15.12
CA ARG A 121 25.94 13.10 -14.72
C ARG A 121 24.78 14.06 -14.59
N LEU A 122 23.75 13.85 -15.39
CA LEU A 122 22.48 14.54 -15.24
C LEU A 122 21.48 13.62 -14.51
N VAL A 123 20.99 14.06 -13.36
CA VAL A 123 19.91 13.34 -12.64
C VAL A 123 18.62 14.11 -12.89
N THR A 124 17.75 13.54 -13.70
CA THR A 124 16.42 14.10 -13.96
C THR A 124 15.40 13.40 -13.05
N LYS A 125 14.74 14.19 -12.20
CA LYS A 125 13.65 13.72 -11.33
C LYS A 125 12.32 13.99 -12.00
N LYS A 126 11.49 12.97 -12.14
CA LYS A 126 10.12 13.12 -12.63
C LYS A 126 9.13 12.70 -11.56
N ASN A 127 8.33 13.68 -11.11
CA ASN A 127 7.24 13.43 -10.17
C ASN A 127 6.00 13.01 -10.96
N ILE A 128 5.38 11.93 -10.56
CA ILE A 128 4.12 11.42 -11.09
C ILE A 128 3.10 11.50 -9.98
N GLU A 129 2.31 12.56 -9.99
CA GLU A 129 1.16 12.70 -9.10
C GLU A 129 0.10 11.69 -9.50
N SER A 130 -0.47 10.99 -8.53
CA SER A 130 -1.48 9.97 -8.76
C SER A 130 -2.58 10.06 -7.71
N VAL A 131 -3.82 9.99 -8.19
CA VAL A 131 -5.01 9.82 -7.37
C VAL A 131 -5.71 8.56 -7.84
N TYR A 132 -5.74 7.55 -6.98
CA TYR A 132 -6.35 6.26 -7.29
C TYR A 132 -7.73 6.16 -6.69
N LEU A 133 -8.68 5.70 -7.51
CA LEU A 133 -9.94 5.12 -7.04
C LEU A 133 -9.68 3.62 -6.84
N ASP A 134 -9.66 3.19 -5.59
CA ASP A 134 -9.38 1.82 -5.19
C ASP A 134 -10.66 1.08 -4.82
N VAL A 135 -10.80 -0.14 -5.31
CA VAL A 135 -11.91 -1.04 -4.98
C VAL A 135 -11.34 -2.41 -4.60
N PRO A 136 -10.84 -2.57 -3.37
CA PRO A 136 -10.34 -3.85 -2.88
C PRO A 136 -11.49 -4.77 -2.44
N LEU A 137 -11.40 -6.04 -2.83
CA LEU A 137 -12.23 -7.14 -2.35
C LEU A 137 -11.34 -8.11 -1.59
N LEU A 138 -11.53 -8.20 -0.26
CA LEU A 138 -10.64 -8.90 0.65
C LEU A 138 -11.40 -9.96 1.44
N LEU A 139 -10.81 -11.13 1.58
CA LEU A 139 -11.24 -12.14 2.52
C LEU A 139 -10.47 -11.95 3.83
N LYS A 140 -11.20 -11.72 4.93
CA LYS A 140 -10.66 -11.56 6.27
C LYS A 140 -10.84 -12.86 7.04
N PHE A 141 -9.73 -13.46 7.49
CA PHE A 141 -9.71 -14.60 8.39
C PHE A 141 -9.41 -14.14 9.81
N LYS A 142 -10.36 -14.33 10.73
CA LYS A 142 -10.33 -13.83 12.10
C LYS A 142 -9.98 -14.92 13.09
N SER A 143 -9.17 -14.61 14.09
CA SER A 143 -9.00 -15.48 15.27
C SER A 143 -10.25 -15.48 16.16
N SER A 144 -10.28 -16.35 17.15
CA SER A 144 -11.22 -16.22 18.24
C SER A 144 -10.98 -14.91 19.00
N ARG A 145 -12.07 -14.28 19.45
CA ARG A 145 -11.99 -13.05 20.23
C ARG A 145 -11.44 -13.36 21.63
N MET A 146 -10.38 -12.68 22.00
CA MET A 146 -9.82 -12.71 23.34
C MET A 146 -10.24 -11.42 24.05
N HIS A 147 -11.32 -11.52 24.84
CA HIS A 147 -11.90 -10.39 25.55
C HIS A 147 -12.28 -9.22 24.61
N ASN A 148 -11.49 -8.17 24.54
CA ASN A 148 -11.75 -6.99 23.69
C ASN A 148 -10.79 -6.85 22.52
N VAL A 149 -10.02 -7.90 22.20
CA VAL A 149 -9.03 -7.89 21.11
C VAL A 149 -9.21 -9.11 20.23
N ARG A 150 -8.98 -8.94 18.94
CA ARG A 150 -8.99 -10.02 17.95
C ARG A 150 -7.93 -9.74 16.89
N ALA A 151 -7.07 -10.71 16.62
CA ALA A 151 -6.15 -10.67 15.50
C ALA A 151 -6.79 -11.26 14.24
N TYR A 152 -6.33 -10.82 13.06
CA TYR A 152 -6.79 -11.37 11.79
C TYR A 152 -5.73 -11.22 10.71
N VAL A 153 -5.90 -12.00 9.66
CA VAL A 153 -5.17 -11.86 8.40
C VAL A 153 -6.16 -11.57 7.28
N ILE A 154 -5.72 -10.85 6.26
CA ILE A 154 -6.52 -10.55 5.09
C ILE A 154 -5.75 -10.87 3.82
N GLY A 155 -6.48 -11.24 2.78
CA GLY A 155 -5.92 -11.42 1.45
C GLY A 155 -7.00 -11.25 0.39
N GLY A 156 -6.62 -10.81 -0.78
CA GLY A 156 -7.55 -10.63 -1.88
C GLY A 156 -6.98 -9.84 -3.03
N ALA A 157 -7.87 -9.25 -3.81
CA ALA A 157 -7.52 -8.44 -4.98
C ALA A 157 -8.06 -7.03 -4.86
N GLN A 158 -7.36 -6.10 -5.44
CA GLN A 158 -7.74 -4.69 -5.57
C GLN A 158 -7.73 -4.31 -7.04
N TYR A 159 -8.78 -3.63 -7.45
CA TYR A 159 -8.78 -2.88 -8.70
C TYR A 159 -8.54 -1.41 -8.39
N SER A 160 -7.60 -0.79 -9.11
CA SER A 160 -7.21 0.61 -8.95
C SER A 160 -7.31 1.34 -10.27
N LEU A 161 -7.97 2.49 -10.28
CA LEU A 161 -8.09 3.39 -11.41
C LEU A 161 -7.35 4.69 -11.11
N ASP A 162 -6.31 5.00 -11.88
CA ASP A 162 -5.59 6.28 -11.81
C ASP A 162 -6.38 7.37 -12.50
N LEU A 163 -6.97 8.27 -11.71
CA LEU A 163 -7.82 9.35 -12.21
C LEU A 163 -7.02 10.44 -12.94
N ILE A 164 -5.79 10.69 -12.52
CA ILE A 164 -4.93 11.73 -13.14
C ILE A 164 -4.38 11.23 -14.46
N SER A 165 -3.88 10.00 -14.54
CA SER A 165 -3.42 9.41 -15.79
C SER A 165 -4.54 9.26 -16.81
N ALA A 166 -5.77 8.95 -16.38
CA ALA A 166 -6.95 8.92 -17.23
C ALA A 166 -7.32 10.31 -17.79
N ALA A 167 -7.20 11.37 -16.99
CA ALA A 167 -7.45 12.75 -17.40
C ALA A 167 -6.37 13.29 -18.37
N LYS A 168 -5.10 13.00 -18.11
CA LYS A 168 -3.97 13.43 -18.96
C LYS A 168 -3.99 12.81 -20.35
N LYS A 169 -4.56 11.61 -20.53
CA LYS A 169 -4.77 11.00 -21.86
C LYS A 169 -5.64 11.87 -22.78
N LYS A 170 -6.56 12.67 -22.23
CA LYS A 170 -7.44 13.56 -23.03
C LYS A 170 -6.76 14.87 -23.48
N ASN A 171 -5.72 15.32 -22.78
CA ASN A 171 -5.12 16.66 -22.96
C ASN A 171 -3.60 16.62 -23.23
N ALA A 172 -3.05 15.53 -23.78
CA ALA A 172 -1.61 15.37 -23.97
C ALA A 172 -1.06 16.38 -24.98
N ASN A 173 -0.22 17.31 -24.52
CA ASN A 173 0.64 18.11 -25.36
C ASN A 173 1.80 17.23 -25.87
N PRO A 174 2.05 17.15 -27.20
CA PRO A 174 3.06 16.27 -27.78
C PRO A 174 4.52 16.56 -27.37
N ARG A 175 4.78 17.69 -26.71
CA ARG A 175 6.14 18.13 -26.33
C ARG A 175 6.58 17.78 -24.90
N GLU A 176 5.70 17.27 -24.07
CA GLU A 176 6.10 16.75 -22.76
C GLU A 176 6.45 15.26 -22.87
N ILE A 177 7.72 14.94 -22.65
CA ILE A 177 8.19 13.54 -22.50
C ILE A 177 7.61 13.00 -21.21
N VAL A 178 6.42 12.44 -21.26
CA VAL A 178 5.74 11.84 -20.12
C VAL A 178 5.77 10.34 -20.29
N LEU A 179 6.29 9.63 -19.28
CA LEU A 179 6.13 8.18 -19.22
C LEU A 179 4.62 7.89 -19.12
N LYS A 180 4.02 7.36 -20.19
CA LYS A 180 2.60 7.04 -20.21
C LYS A 180 2.36 5.72 -19.47
N LEU A 181 1.48 5.77 -18.49
CA LEU A 181 1.06 4.59 -17.75
C LEU A 181 -0.38 4.22 -18.11
N TYR A 182 -0.68 2.93 -18.07
CA TYR A 182 -2.06 2.47 -18.12
C TYR A 182 -2.80 2.94 -16.86
N PRO A 183 -4.02 3.50 -16.99
CA PRO A 183 -4.77 4.03 -15.86
C PRO A 183 -5.34 2.93 -14.96
N ASN A 184 -5.47 1.71 -15.47
CA ASN A 184 -6.06 0.58 -14.77
C ASN A 184 -4.97 -0.33 -14.21
N ASP A 185 -5.08 -0.70 -12.95
CA ASP A 185 -4.18 -1.65 -12.31
C ASP A 185 -4.98 -2.70 -11.52
N VAL A 186 -4.51 -3.94 -11.55
CA VAL A 186 -5.01 -5.02 -10.71
C VAL A 186 -3.89 -5.47 -9.80
N GLN A 187 -4.17 -5.48 -8.50
CA GLN A 187 -3.18 -5.77 -7.48
C GLN A 187 -3.65 -6.93 -6.60
N ALA A 188 -2.73 -7.79 -6.20
CA ALA A 188 -2.94 -8.72 -5.10
C ALA A 188 -2.60 -8.03 -3.78
N GLN A 189 -3.45 -8.23 -2.77
CA GLN A 189 -3.25 -7.66 -1.43
C GLN A 189 -3.14 -8.76 -0.38
N VAL A 190 -2.22 -8.55 0.56
CA VAL A 190 -2.12 -9.34 1.78
C VAL A 190 -1.89 -8.41 2.97
N GLY A 191 -2.38 -8.79 4.14
CA GLY A 191 -2.22 -7.96 5.31
C GLY A 191 -2.56 -8.67 6.60
N VAL A 192 -2.25 -7.99 7.69
CA VAL A 192 -2.54 -8.40 9.06
C VAL A 192 -3.12 -7.23 9.82
N GLY A 193 -3.94 -7.52 10.82
CA GLY A 193 -4.53 -6.47 11.63
C GLY A 193 -5.02 -6.96 12.99
N ILE A 194 -5.34 -5.98 13.81
CA ILE A 194 -5.86 -6.19 15.15
C ILE A 194 -7.13 -5.36 15.31
N ASP A 195 -8.24 -6.04 15.63
CA ASP A 195 -9.50 -5.42 16.03
C ASP A 195 -9.49 -5.19 17.53
N ILE A 196 -9.77 -3.98 17.97
CA ILE A 196 -9.92 -3.57 19.37
C ILE A 196 -11.36 -3.13 19.58
N TYR A 197 -12.08 -3.80 20.47
CA TYR A 197 -13.48 -3.50 20.77
C TYR A 197 -13.55 -2.48 21.90
N CYS A 198 -13.72 -1.21 21.54
CA CYS A 198 -13.98 -0.13 22.48
C CYS A 198 -15.44 -0.19 22.97
N THR A 199 -15.82 0.68 23.89
CA THR A 199 -17.17 0.68 24.45
C THR A 199 -18.25 1.00 23.41
N TYR A 200 -17.96 1.92 22.46
CA TYR A 200 -18.95 2.43 21.51
C TYR A 200 -18.67 2.05 20.06
N PHE A 201 -17.44 1.74 19.70
CA PHE A 201 -17.01 1.43 18.33
C PHE A 201 -15.90 0.37 18.35
N LYS A 202 -15.68 -0.24 17.20
CA LYS A 202 -14.55 -1.12 16.96
C LYS A 202 -13.46 -0.32 16.27
N PHE A 203 -12.29 -0.27 16.89
CA PHE A 203 -11.08 0.29 16.31
C PHE A 203 -10.21 -0.81 15.74
N THR A 204 -9.68 -0.61 14.54
CA THR A 204 -8.83 -1.60 13.91
C THR A 204 -7.57 -0.95 13.39
N THR A 205 -6.41 -1.53 13.70
CA THR A 205 -5.14 -1.18 13.07
C THR A 205 -4.76 -2.30 12.10
N GLU A 206 -4.45 -1.94 10.86
CA GLU A 206 -4.22 -2.88 9.76
C GLU A 206 -2.97 -2.48 8.97
N PHE A 207 -2.09 -3.44 8.74
CA PHE A 207 -0.95 -3.31 7.84
C PHE A 207 -1.19 -4.15 6.59
N LYS A 208 -1.08 -3.53 5.41
CA LYS A 208 -1.28 -4.17 4.11
C LYS A 208 -0.11 -3.94 3.18
N MET A 209 0.13 -4.93 2.33
CA MET A 209 1.02 -4.84 1.18
C MET A 209 0.24 -5.20 -0.09
N SER A 210 0.39 -4.38 -1.11
CA SER A 210 -0.23 -4.58 -2.43
C SER A 210 0.85 -4.77 -3.48
N PHE A 211 0.64 -5.71 -4.38
CA PHE A 211 1.55 -6.07 -5.46
C PHE A 211 0.80 -6.02 -6.78
N GLY A 212 1.22 -5.14 -7.70
CA GLY A 212 0.68 -5.02 -9.03
C GLY A 212 0.91 -6.30 -9.84
N LEU A 213 -0.16 -6.81 -10.45
CA LEU A 213 -0.12 -7.99 -11.31
C LEU A 213 0.13 -7.59 -12.76
N MET A 214 -0.34 -6.42 -13.18
CA MET A 214 -0.24 -5.92 -14.54
C MET A 214 1.04 -5.12 -14.77
N ASN A 215 1.50 -5.10 -16.03
CA ASN A 215 2.53 -4.16 -16.46
C ASN A 215 1.86 -2.83 -16.81
N LEU A 216 2.22 -1.78 -16.09
CA LEU A 216 1.63 -0.44 -16.28
C LEU A 216 2.31 0.36 -17.39
N LEU A 217 3.45 -0.09 -17.91
CA LEU A 217 4.20 0.62 -18.92
C LEU A 217 3.49 0.54 -20.28
N VAL A 218 3.17 1.68 -20.87
CA VAL A 218 2.74 1.77 -22.27
C VAL A 218 3.99 1.72 -23.13
N ALA A 219 4.06 0.75 -24.06
CA ALA A 219 5.17 0.66 -25.00
C ALA A 219 5.14 1.87 -25.95
N GLU A 220 6.18 2.67 -25.91
CA GLU A 220 6.44 3.79 -26.84
C GLU A 220 7.88 3.70 -27.35
N ASP A 221 8.10 4.15 -28.60
CA ASP A 221 9.42 4.19 -29.22
C ASP A 221 10.24 5.40 -28.71
N ASN A 222 10.41 5.49 -27.38
CA ASN A 222 11.31 6.46 -26.79
C ASN A 222 12.31 5.78 -25.87
N VAL A 223 13.50 6.37 -25.72
CA VAL A 223 14.63 5.81 -24.97
C VAL A 223 14.24 5.44 -23.52
N TYR A 224 13.31 6.18 -22.92
CA TYR A 224 12.87 5.98 -21.53
C TYR A 224 11.94 4.78 -21.38
N ALA A 225 11.04 4.54 -22.34
CA ALA A 225 10.12 3.40 -22.31
C ALA A 225 10.82 2.11 -22.77
N SER A 226 11.73 2.22 -23.74
CA SER A 226 12.43 1.06 -24.31
C SER A 226 13.45 0.43 -23.37
N SER A 227 13.99 1.18 -22.40
CA SER A 227 14.95 0.69 -21.39
C SER A 227 14.32 -0.13 -20.25
N VAL A 228 13.00 -0.03 -20.07
CA VAL A 228 12.26 -0.73 -19.01
C VAL A 228 11.47 -1.89 -19.60
N HIS A 229 11.69 -3.11 -19.09
CA HIS A 229 10.94 -4.30 -19.52
C HIS A 229 9.55 -4.37 -18.88
N SER A 230 9.45 -4.09 -17.60
CA SER A 230 8.16 -4.06 -16.90
C SER A 230 8.18 -3.11 -15.70
N LEU A 231 7.05 -2.45 -15.50
CA LEU A 231 6.79 -1.54 -14.40
C LEU A 231 5.52 -2.00 -13.68
N LYS A 232 5.66 -2.45 -12.44
CA LYS A 232 4.55 -2.93 -11.62
C LYS A 232 4.39 -2.07 -10.37
N SER A 233 3.16 -1.83 -9.95
CA SER A 233 2.88 -1.13 -8.70
C SER A 233 3.27 -1.95 -7.49
N LYS A 234 3.76 -1.28 -6.47
CA LYS A 234 3.94 -1.81 -5.12
C LYS A 234 3.49 -0.76 -4.12
N MET A 235 2.68 -1.14 -3.15
CA MET A 235 2.19 -0.22 -2.13
C MET A 235 2.26 -0.89 -0.77
N MET A 236 2.72 -0.13 0.22
CA MET A 236 2.61 -0.46 1.64
C MET A 236 1.61 0.49 2.27
N GLN A 237 0.75 -0.01 3.15
CA GLN A 237 -0.32 0.75 3.76
C GLN A 237 -0.48 0.40 5.23
N ILE A 238 -0.59 1.44 6.06
CA ILE A 238 -1.03 1.33 7.46
C ILE A 238 -2.38 2.02 7.55
N SER A 239 -3.38 1.31 8.03
CA SER A 239 -4.75 1.81 8.07
C SER A 239 -5.33 1.76 9.47
N PHE A 240 -6.10 2.78 9.80
CA PHE A 240 -6.92 2.87 10.99
C PHE A 240 -8.38 2.84 10.54
N ILE A 241 -9.13 1.87 11.06
CA ILE A 241 -10.50 1.62 10.66
C ILE A 241 -11.39 1.79 11.89
N PHE A 242 -12.49 2.48 11.69
CA PHE A 242 -13.51 2.75 12.70
C PHE A 242 -14.83 2.17 12.23
N GLU A 243 -15.35 1.16 12.95
CA GLU A 243 -16.59 0.45 12.63
C GLU A 243 -17.56 0.42 13.82
#